data_33f4ec6f840cfabb7fa030fe587c8643
#
_entry.id   33f4ec6f840cfabb7fa030fe587c8643
#
_cell.length_a   1.000
_cell.length_b   1.000
_cell.length_c   1.000
_cell.angle_alpha   90.00
_cell.angle_beta   90.00
_cell.angle_gamma   90.00
#
_symmetry.space_group_name_H-M   'P 1'
#
loop_
_entity.id
_entity.type
_entity.pdbx_description
1 polymer ?
#
loop_
_entity_poly.entity_id
_entity_poly.type
_entity_poly.pdbx_seq_one_letter_code
_entity_poly.pdbx_strand_id
1 'polypeptide(L)'
;FFTLGVNAGYKSYLSKKLFIDTGIHFGGGGGAGAPDGGGAFILPHLNLGLQFQKFSLTGGYSYINFFDAGNIISHQLNFGLQVPITIASANIDEAEKEFTIDHLKKSEWNRKPRRMSFMMHLNNLSVEKSATNQRGETLLGKTIRLAGFEINSYTNDHWFYFAKFDGAYDGIRAGYM
;
A
#
# COMPACT_ATOMS: atom_id res chain seq x y z
N PHE A 1 0.81 16.07 -1.98
CA PHE A 1 -0.27 15.17 -1.61
C PHE A 1 0.31 13.83 -1.14
N PHE A 2 -0.15 13.31 -0.02
CA PHE A 2 0.24 12.00 0.48
C PHE A 2 -0.98 11.26 1.00
N THR A 3 -0.90 9.94 1.05
CA THR A 3 -1.92 9.09 1.66
C THR A 3 -1.27 8.11 2.63
N LEU A 4 -1.96 7.82 3.71
CA LEU A 4 -1.57 6.81 4.70
C LEU A 4 -2.82 6.08 5.19
N GLY A 5 -2.71 4.78 5.40
CA GLY A 5 -3.83 4.03 5.95
C GLY A 5 -3.51 2.58 6.27
N VAL A 6 -4.55 1.90 6.71
CA VAL A 6 -4.54 0.49 7.08
C VAL A 6 -5.53 -0.30 6.24
N ASN A 7 -5.29 -1.60 6.11
CA ASN A 7 -6.00 -2.40 5.13
C ASN A 7 -6.20 -3.84 5.54
N ALA A 8 -7.16 -4.46 4.89
CA ALA A 8 -7.33 -5.91 4.88
C ALA A 8 -7.34 -6.41 3.44
N GLY A 9 -6.63 -7.50 3.19
CA GLY A 9 -6.53 -8.10 1.87
C GLY A 9 -6.62 -9.62 1.88
N TYR A 10 -7.02 -10.15 0.74
CA TYR A 10 -7.13 -11.57 0.47
C TYR A 10 -6.36 -11.92 -0.79
N LYS A 11 -5.45 -12.90 -0.68
CA LYS A 11 -4.63 -13.41 -1.78
C LYS A 11 -4.99 -14.87 -2.07
N SER A 12 -5.27 -15.20 -3.32
CA SER A 12 -5.55 -16.56 -3.76
C SER A 12 -4.74 -16.93 -4.99
N TYR A 13 -4.15 -18.13 -4.99
CA TYR A 13 -3.39 -18.63 -6.11
C TYR A 13 -4.29 -19.38 -7.10
N LEU A 14 -4.34 -18.91 -8.33
CA LEU A 14 -5.02 -19.57 -9.46
C LEU A 14 -4.15 -20.68 -10.06
N SER A 15 -2.84 -20.55 -9.94
CA SER A 15 -1.87 -21.55 -10.37
C SER A 15 -0.57 -21.40 -9.55
N LYS A 16 0.46 -22.23 -9.82
CA LYS A 16 1.77 -22.14 -9.14
C LYS A 16 2.44 -20.77 -9.26
N LYS A 17 2.09 -19.98 -10.27
CA LYS A 17 2.71 -18.67 -10.54
C LYS A 17 1.72 -17.51 -10.60
N LEU A 18 0.44 -17.78 -10.82
CA LEU A 18 -0.58 -16.76 -11.00
C LEU A 18 -1.43 -16.65 -9.73
N PHE A 19 -1.63 -15.45 -9.24
CA PHE A 19 -2.51 -15.18 -8.10
C PHE A 19 -3.38 -13.96 -8.32
N ILE A 20 -4.48 -13.93 -7.59
CA ILE A 20 -5.34 -12.75 -7.42
C ILE A 20 -5.06 -12.19 -6.02
N ASP A 21 -4.98 -10.88 -5.94
CA ASP A 21 -4.85 -10.10 -4.72
C ASP A 21 -5.97 -9.05 -4.72
N THR A 22 -6.81 -9.08 -3.72
CA THR A 22 -7.90 -8.12 -3.56
C THR A 22 -7.94 -7.62 -2.12
N GLY A 23 -8.36 -6.39 -1.94
CA GLY A 23 -8.43 -5.81 -0.61
C GLY A 23 -9.13 -4.47 -0.58
N ILE A 24 -9.23 -3.95 0.63
CA ILE A 24 -9.78 -2.63 0.92
C ILE A 24 -8.77 -1.85 1.75
N HIS A 25 -8.43 -0.68 1.27
CA HIS A 25 -7.64 0.32 1.98
C HIS A 25 -8.58 1.37 2.56
N PHE A 26 -8.45 1.61 3.87
CA PHE A 26 -9.06 2.73 4.54
C PHE A 26 -7.97 3.65 5.06
N GLY A 27 -8.01 4.91 4.68
CA GLY A 27 -6.94 5.83 4.99
C GLY A 27 -7.37 7.27 5.00
N GLY A 28 -6.38 8.12 5.24
CA GLY A 28 -6.49 9.57 5.09
C GLY A 28 -5.49 10.08 4.06
N GLY A 29 -5.87 11.13 3.35
CA GLY A 29 -5.01 11.82 2.40
C GLY A 29 -5.05 13.32 2.61
N GLY A 30 -3.97 14.00 2.24
CA GLY A 30 -3.88 15.44 2.38
C GLY A 30 -2.52 16.00 1.93
N GLY A 31 -2.27 17.25 2.30
CA GLY A 31 -1.04 18.00 2.02
C GLY A 31 -1.32 19.40 1.53
N ALA A 32 -0.32 20.28 1.57
CA ALA A 32 -0.43 21.64 1.06
C ALA A 32 -0.79 21.63 -0.44
N GLY A 33 -1.92 22.22 -0.83
CA GLY A 33 -2.44 22.15 -2.19
C GLY A 33 -3.30 20.91 -2.47
N ALA A 34 -3.65 20.12 -1.43
CA ALA A 34 -4.68 19.12 -1.58
C ALA A 34 -5.96 19.79 -2.12
N PRO A 35 -6.69 19.13 -3.03
CA PRO A 35 -8.02 19.58 -3.44
C PRO A 35 -8.90 19.76 -2.20
N ASP A 36 -9.91 20.61 -2.28
CA ASP A 36 -10.95 20.69 -1.27
C ASP A 36 -11.43 19.27 -0.99
N GLY A 37 -11.19 18.78 0.22
CA GLY A 37 -11.57 17.45 0.62
C GLY A 37 -10.46 16.41 0.64
N GLY A 38 -9.25 16.77 0.96
CA GLY A 38 -8.40 15.81 1.65
C GLY A 38 -9.17 15.22 2.82
N GLY A 39 -8.78 14.11 3.40
CA GLY A 39 -9.49 13.49 4.51
C GLY A 39 -9.61 11.99 4.32
N ALA A 40 -10.63 11.40 4.90
CA ALA A 40 -10.83 9.97 4.88
C ALA A 40 -11.26 9.46 3.51
N PHE A 41 -10.71 8.32 3.10
CA PHE A 41 -11.07 7.66 1.85
C PHE A 41 -11.09 6.14 1.98
N ILE A 42 -11.80 5.52 1.06
CA ILE A 42 -11.78 4.07 0.84
C ILE A 42 -11.18 3.78 -0.54
N LEU A 43 -10.39 2.72 -0.63
CA LEU A 43 -9.77 2.30 -1.87
C LEU A 43 -9.83 0.77 -1.97
N PRO A 44 -10.90 0.18 -2.50
CA PRO A 44 -10.91 -1.20 -2.91
C PRO A 44 -9.98 -1.42 -4.11
N HIS A 45 -9.31 -2.57 -4.16
CA HIS A 45 -8.44 -2.95 -5.25
C HIS A 45 -8.60 -4.41 -5.65
N LEU A 46 -8.28 -4.69 -6.91
CA LEU A 46 -8.17 -6.03 -7.47
C LEU A 46 -6.94 -6.08 -8.38
N ASN A 47 -5.99 -6.92 -8.04
CA ASN A 47 -4.75 -7.10 -8.79
C ASN A 47 -4.60 -8.55 -9.24
N LEU A 48 -4.01 -8.74 -10.40
CA LEU A 48 -3.43 -10.00 -10.85
C LEU A 48 -1.93 -9.97 -10.62
N GLY A 49 -1.37 -11.06 -10.12
CA GLY A 49 0.04 -11.15 -9.82
C GLY A 49 0.72 -12.36 -10.43
N LEU A 50 1.94 -12.17 -10.88
CA LEU A 50 2.85 -13.22 -11.34
C LEU A 50 3.96 -13.43 -10.31
N GLN A 51 4.03 -14.63 -9.74
CA GLN A 51 5.02 -15.02 -8.75
C GLN A 51 6.28 -15.56 -9.42
N PHE A 52 7.41 -14.96 -9.09
CA PHE A 52 8.76 -15.45 -9.38
C PHE A 52 9.42 -15.98 -8.10
N GLN A 53 10.63 -16.51 -8.21
CA GLN A 53 11.31 -17.11 -7.06
C GLN A 53 11.59 -16.12 -5.91
N LYS A 54 11.96 -14.89 -6.26
CA LYS A 54 12.38 -13.87 -5.29
C LYS A 54 11.48 -12.65 -5.22
N PHE A 55 10.56 -12.49 -6.15
CA PHE A 55 9.65 -11.34 -6.22
C PHE A 55 8.36 -11.72 -6.95
N SER A 56 7.37 -10.85 -6.89
CA SER A 56 6.16 -10.93 -7.71
C SER A 56 5.92 -9.59 -8.39
N LEU A 57 5.37 -9.65 -9.60
CA LEU A 57 4.84 -8.48 -10.29
C LEU A 57 3.33 -8.50 -10.16
N THR A 58 2.74 -7.35 -9.89
CA THR A 58 1.29 -7.18 -9.83
C THR A 58 0.84 -6.09 -10.79
N GLY A 59 -0.32 -6.28 -11.38
CA GLY A 59 -1.01 -5.28 -12.17
C GLY A 59 -2.50 -5.40 -11.93
N GLY A 60 -3.19 -4.27 -11.85
CA GLY A 60 -4.60 -4.31 -11.53
C GLY A 60 -5.26 -2.95 -11.50
N TYR A 61 -6.37 -2.92 -10.82
CA TYR A 61 -7.28 -1.81 -10.77
C TYR A 61 -7.67 -1.49 -9.34
N SER A 62 -7.81 -0.20 -9.04
CA SER A 62 -8.42 0.28 -7.81
C SER A 62 -9.33 1.47 -8.07
N TYR A 63 -10.23 1.67 -7.14
CA TYR A 63 -11.16 2.80 -7.13
C TYR A 63 -11.00 3.55 -5.82
N ILE A 64 -10.77 4.85 -5.87
CA ILE A 64 -10.67 5.68 -4.67
C ILE A 64 -11.86 6.60 -4.56
N ASN A 65 -12.40 6.72 -3.35
CA ASN A 65 -13.47 7.64 -3.03
C ASN A 65 -13.18 8.31 -1.68
N PHE A 66 -13.05 9.63 -1.71
CA PHE A 66 -12.95 10.46 -0.52
C PHE A 66 -14.35 10.88 -0.10
N PHE A 67 -14.75 10.53 1.14
CA PHE A 67 -16.12 10.84 1.60
C PHE A 67 -16.19 12.11 2.43
N ASP A 68 -15.09 12.68 2.84
CA ASP A 68 -15.06 13.85 3.69
C ASP A 68 -14.90 15.09 2.82
N ALA A 69 -16.00 15.83 2.64
CA ALA A 69 -16.10 17.11 1.92
C ALA A 69 -15.55 17.15 0.48
N GLY A 70 -14.98 16.06 -0.03
CA GLY A 70 -14.29 16.05 -1.31
C GLY A 70 -15.05 15.28 -2.37
N ASN A 71 -15.17 15.88 -3.54
CA ASN A 71 -15.63 15.21 -4.75
C ASN A 71 -14.48 14.46 -5.46
N ILE A 72 -13.51 13.92 -4.69
CA ILE A 72 -12.38 13.19 -5.26
C ILE A 72 -12.79 11.73 -5.42
N ILE A 73 -13.07 11.37 -6.65
CA ILE A 73 -13.30 10.00 -7.08
C ILE A 73 -12.33 9.75 -8.22
N SER A 74 -11.68 8.59 -8.21
CA SER A 74 -10.76 8.24 -9.29
C SER A 74 -10.70 6.74 -9.50
N HIS A 75 -10.57 6.38 -10.75
CA HIS A 75 -10.24 5.05 -11.23
C HIS A 75 -8.74 4.96 -11.50
N GLN A 76 -8.09 3.91 -11.02
CA GLN A 76 -6.63 3.80 -11.06
C GLN A 76 -6.20 2.47 -11.66
N LEU A 77 -5.17 2.52 -12.50
CA LEU A 77 -4.40 1.34 -12.86
C LEU A 77 -3.18 1.25 -11.94
N ASN A 78 -2.97 0.08 -11.36
CA ASN A 78 -1.91 -0.19 -10.40
C ASN A 78 -0.85 -1.09 -11.02
N PHE A 79 0.41 -0.80 -10.73
CA PHE A 79 1.54 -1.68 -11.02
C PHE A 79 2.40 -1.79 -9.77
N GLY A 80 2.79 -3.01 -9.41
CA GLY A 80 3.56 -3.25 -8.19
C GLY A 80 4.64 -4.31 -8.36
N LEU A 81 5.71 -4.13 -7.62
CA LEU A 81 6.78 -5.10 -7.40
C LEU A 81 6.76 -5.48 -5.92
N GLN A 82 6.46 -6.75 -5.64
CA GLN A 82 6.38 -7.29 -4.28
C GLN A 82 7.57 -8.20 -4.00
N VAL A 83 8.25 -7.96 -2.88
CA VAL A 83 9.37 -8.80 -2.41
C VAL A 83 8.98 -9.42 -1.07
N PRO A 84 9.03 -10.77 -0.92
CA PRO A 84 8.79 -11.43 0.35
C PRO A 84 9.91 -11.12 1.32
N ILE A 85 9.56 -10.87 2.57
CA ILE A 85 10.49 -10.62 3.67
C ILE A 85 10.17 -11.61 4.79
N THR A 86 11.19 -12.29 5.30
CA THR A 86 11.07 -13.11 6.50
C THR A 86 11.71 -12.34 7.65
N ILE A 87 10.92 -12.00 8.66
CA ILE A 87 11.41 -11.33 9.86
C ILE A 87 11.52 -12.37 10.98
N ALA A 88 12.75 -12.52 11.48
CA ALA A 88 13.02 -13.22 12.73
C ALA A 88 12.77 -12.24 13.88
N SER A 89 11.98 -12.63 14.87
CA SER A 89 11.73 -11.83 16.06
C SER A 89 11.80 -12.68 17.32
N ALA A 90 12.36 -12.13 18.38
CA ALA A 90 12.31 -12.69 19.72
C ALA A 90 11.27 -11.96 20.57
N ASN A 91 10.91 -12.57 21.71
CA ASN A 91 10.10 -11.86 22.70
C ASN A 91 10.89 -10.69 23.31
N ILE A 92 10.18 -9.65 23.75
CA ILE A 92 10.79 -8.48 24.34
C ILE A 92 11.61 -8.81 25.60
N ASP A 93 11.21 -9.83 26.31
CA ASP A 93 11.90 -10.32 27.53
C ASP A 93 13.31 -10.86 27.24
N GLU A 94 13.63 -11.08 25.95
CA GLU A 94 14.94 -11.51 25.50
C GLU A 94 15.77 -10.38 24.86
N ALA A 95 15.24 -9.15 24.85
CA ALA A 95 15.89 -8.00 24.18
C ALA A 95 17.25 -7.62 24.77
N GLU A 96 17.50 -7.94 26.05
CA GLU A 96 18.75 -7.64 26.75
C GLU A 96 19.77 -8.78 26.70
N LYS A 97 19.45 -9.90 26.06
CA LYS A 97 20.35 -11.07 25.99
C LYS A 97 21.29 -10.93 24.78
N GLU A 98 22.57 -11.16 25.00
CA GLU A 98 23.52 -11.32 23.92
C GLU A 98 23.37 -12.69 23.25
N PHE A 99 23.23 -12.70 21.94
CA PHE A 99 23.08 -13.91 21.16
C PHE A 99 24.28 -14.13 20.25
N THR A 100 24.85 -15.31 20.31
CA THR A 100 25.81 -15.77 19.30
C THR A 100 25.07 -16.35 18.10
N ILE A 101 25.77 -16.43 16.95
CA ILE A 101 25.23 -17.04 15.71
C ILE A 101 24.74 -18.47 15.94
N ASP A 102 25.42 -19.22 16.81
CA ASP A 102 25.00 -20.59 17.16
C ASP A 102 23.76 -20.63 18.06
N HIS A 103 23.59 -19.66 18.92
CA HIS A 103 22.36 -19.48 19.68
C HIS A 103 21.20 -19.12 18.75
N LEU A 104 21.40 -18.25 17.75
CA LEU A 104 20.40 -17.93 16.74
C LEU A 104 19.96 -19.16 15.92
N LYS A 105 20.88 -20.07 15.61
CA LYS A 105 20.58 -21.30 14.88
C LYS A 105 19.83 -22.33 15.73
N LYS A 106 20.08 -22.38 17.03
CA LYS A 106 19.53 -23.36 17.97
C LYS A 106 18.35 -22.82 18.77
N SER A 107 18.17 -21.50 18.78
CA SER A 107 17.14 -20.87 19.59
C SER A 107 15.76 -21.12 18.98
N GLU A 108 14.77 -21.12 19.85
CA GLU A 108 13.36 -21.16 19.48
C GLU A 108 12.86 -19.83 18.85
N TRP A 109 13.78 -18.98 18.43
CA TRP A 109 13.49 -17.81 17.65
C TRP A 109 12.68 -18.20 16.42
N ASN A 110 11.48 -17.70 16.30
CA ASN A 110 10.56 -17.98 15.20
C ASN A 110 10.07 -19.44 15.12
N ARG A 111 9.52 -19.97 16.14
CA ARG A 111 8.66 -21.17 16.00
C ARG A 111 7.55 -20.97 14.96
N LYS A 112 7.16 -19.71 14.70
CA LYS A 112 6.24 -19.31 13.63
C LYS A 112 6.75 -18.02 12.99
N PRO A 113 7.62 -18.08 11.99
CA PRO A 113 8.08 -16.88 11.30
C PRO A 113 6.88 -16.12 10.74
N ARG A 114 6.83 -14.82 11.00
CA ARG A 114 5.82 -13.95 10.38
C ARG A 114 6.15 -13.83 8.92
N ARG A 115 5.24 -14.26 8.07
CA ARG A 115 5.32 -13.99 6.64
C ARG A 115 4.92 -12.56 6.40
N MET A 116 5.83 -11.81 5.81
CA MET A 116 5.63 -10.42 5.43
C MET A 116 6.03 -10.25 3.98
N SER A 117 5.58 -9.20 3.36
CA SER A 117 6.13 -8.74 2.09
C SER A 117 6.19 -7.23 2.06
N PHE A 118 7.18 -6.73 1.35
CA PHE A 118 7.32 -5.33 1.01
C PHE A 118 6.95 -5.16 -0.46
N MET A 119 6.09 -4.20 -0.76
CA MET A 119 5.70 -3.88 -2.12
C MET A 119 5.99 -2.41 -2.41
N MET A 120 6.64 -2.15 -3.53
CA MET A 120 6.71 -0.83 -4.14
C MET A 120 5.68 -0.76 -5.26
N HIS A 121 5.01 0.38 -5.39
CA HIS A 121 3.98 0.53 -6.40
C HIS A 121 3.94 1.95 -6.97
N LEU A 122 3.37 2.03 -8.16
CA LEU A 122 3.06 3.28 -8.84
C LEU A 122 1.55 3.33 -9.08
N ASN A 123 0.94 4.44 -8.72
CA ASN A 123 -0.48 4.69 -8.92
C ASN A 123 -0.69 5.97 -9.71
N ASN A 124 -1.76 5.99 -10.50
CA ASN A 124 -2.17 7.19 -11.22
C ASN A 124 -3.59 7.55 -10.79
N LEU A 125 -3.73 8.66 -10.09
CA LEU A 125 -5.00 9.19 -9.63
C LEU A 125 -5.46 10.29 -10.57
N SER A 126 -6.58 10.10 -11.26
CA SER A 126 -7.21 11.10 -12.10
C SER A 126 -8.35 11.76 -11.36
N VAL A 127 -8.40 13.08 -11.38
CA VAL A 127 -9.49 13.85 -10.77
C VAL A 127 -10.66 13.87 -11.75
N GLU A 128 -11.71 13.11 -11.46
CA GLU A 128 -12.86 12.94 -12.36
C GLU A 128 -14.03 13.89 -12.09
N LYS A 129 -14.06 14.52 -10.93
CA LYS A 129 -15.06 15.53 -10.60
C LYS A 129 -14.43 16.90 -10.45
N SER A 130 -15.24 17.94 -10.57
CA SER A 130 -14.77 19.31 -10.38
C SER A 130 -14.32 19.51 -8.94
N ALA A 131 -13.03 19.53 -8.75
CA ALA A 131 -12.38 19.93 -7.51
C ALA A 131 -11.54 21.17 -7.80
N THR A 132 -11.43 22.07 -6.84
CA THR A 132 -10.57 23.25 -6.90
C THR A 132 -9.47 23.12 -5.85
N ASN A 133 -8.32 23.72 -6.13
CA ASN A 133 -7.29 23.89 -5.11
C ASN A 133 -7.58 25.16 -4.29
N GLN A 134 -6.77 25.39 -3.26
CA GLN A 134 -6.89 26.60 -2.41
C GLN A 134 -6.78 27.93 -3.17
N ARG A 135 -6.29 27.92 -4.42
CA ARG A 135 -6.19 29.08 -5.30
C ARG A 135 -7.38 29.22 -6.24
N GLY A 136 -8.39 28.35 -6.12
CA GLY A 136 -9.57 28.36 -7.00
C GLY A 136 -9.33 27.77 -8.39
N GLU A 137 -8.16 27.13 -8.65
CA GLU A 137 -7.88 26.52 -9.93
C GLU A 137 -8.58 25.16 -10.04
N THR A 138 -9.26 24.89 -11.15
CA THR A 138 -9.87 23.58 -11.38
C THR A 138 -8.84 22.49 -11.56
N LEU A 139 -9.10 21.35 -10.94
CA LEU A 139 -8.26 20.16 -10.99
C LEU A 139 -8.87 19.06 -11.88
N LEU A 140 -10.06 19.30 -12.43
CA LEU A 140 -10.74 18.33 -13.30
C LEU A 140 -9.84 17.88 -14.45
N GLY A 141 -9.75 16.57 -14.64
CA GLY A 141 -8.94 15.95 -15.69
C GLY A 141 -7.43 15.95 -15.43
N LYS A 142 -6.96 16.52 -14.31
CA LYS A 142 -5.54 16.45 -13.95
C LYS A 142 -5.24 15.08 -13.33
N THR A 143 -4.07 14.53 -13.67
CA THR A 143 -3.57 13.27 -13.11
C THR A 143 -2.48 13.56 -12.09
N ILE A 144 -2.61 12.94 -10.92
CA ILE A 144 -1.57 12.90 -9.87
C ILE A 144 -0.86 11.56 -9.99
N ARG A 145 0.45 11.58 -10.15
CA ARG A 145 1.27 10.37 -10.15
C ARG A 145 1.86 10.15 -8.78
N LEU A 146 1.57 8.99 -8.21
CA LEU A 146 1.96 8.60 -6.87
C LEU A 146 2.98 7.47 -6.96
N ALA A 147 4.02 7.56 -6.15
CA ALA A 147 4.91 6.45 -5.86
C ALA A 147 4.80 6.12 -4.37
N GLY A 148 4.76 4.85 -4.04
CA GLY A 148 4.57 4.45 -2.67
C GLY A 148 5.11 3.08 -2.34
N PHE A 149 4.93 2.72 -1.09
CA PHE A 149 5.28 1.42 -0.57
C PHE A 149 4.20 0.89 0.36
N GLU A 150 4.22 -0.42 0.51
CA GLU A 150 3.27 -1.18 1.28
C GLU A 150 3.99 -2.29 2.03
N ILE A 151 3.62 -2.49 3.29
CA ILE A 151 4.12 -3.59 4.11
C ILE A 151 2.94 -4.49 4.45
N ASN A 152 2.98 -5.72 3.96
CA ASN A 152 1.96 -6.74 4.18
C ASN A 152 2.37 -7.70 5.29
N SER A 153 1.46 -8.02 6.18
CA SER A 153 1.61 -9.04 7.23
C SER A 153 0.53 -10.10 7.06
N TYR A 154 0.93 -11.33 6.80
CA TYR A 154 0.02 -12.44 6.55
C TYR A 154 -0.42 -13.11 7.85
N THR A 155 -1.73 -13.25 8.03
CA THR A 155 -2.32 -14.00 9.16
C THR A 155 -2.40 -15.49 8.86
N ASN A 156 -2.59 -15.85 7.59
CA ASN A 156 -2.57 -17.21 7.06
C ASN A 156 -2.15 -17.21 5.59
N ASP A 157 -2.41 -18.28 4.84
CA ASP A 157 -2.00 -18.39 3.42
C ASP A 157 -2.74 -17.44 2.49
N HIS A 158 -3.87 -16.89 2.92
CA HIS A 158 -4.74 -16.07 2.08
C HIS A 158 -4.94 -14.66 2.62
N TRP A 159 -5.16 -14.52 3.92
CA TRP A 159 -5.50 -13.25 4.54
C TRP A 159 -4.28 -12.49 5.02
N PHE A 160 -4.26 -11.20 4.74
CA PHE A 160 -3.24 -10.28 5.22
C PHE A 160 -3.85 -8.91 5.55
N TYR A 161 -3.17 -8.19 6.40
CA TYR A 161 -3.39 -6.76 6.62
C TYR A 161 -2.12 -6.02 6.22
N PHE A 162 -2.27 -4.76 5.82
CA PHE A 162 -1.16 -3.98 5.33
C PHE A 162 -1.25 -2.52 5.73
N ALA A 163 -0.10 -1.87 5.80
CA ALA A 163 0.03 -0.43 5.87
C ALA A 163 0.57 0.07 4.54
N LYS A 164 -0.04 1.12 4.00
CA LYS A 164 0.30 1.70 2.70
C LYS A 164 0.58 3.19 2.86
N PHE A 165 1.61 3.66 2.18
CA PHE A 165 1.97 5.06 2.07
C PHE A 165 2.24 5.41 0.62
N ASP A 166 1.65 6.52 0.14
CA ASP A 166 1.87 7.06 -1.19
C ASP A 166 2.24 8.54 -1.11
N GLY A 167 3.20 8.95 -1.92
CA GLY A 167 3.60 10.34 -2.12
C GLY A 167 3.51 10.75 -3.59
N ALA A 168 3.00 11.96 -3.86
CA ALA A 168 2.95 12.48 -5.22
C ALA A 168 4.33 12.94 -5.66
N TYR A 169 4.78 12.46 -6.83
CA TYR A 169 6.02 12.87 -7.45
C TYR A 169 5.80 13.71 -8.72
N ASP A 170 4.59 13.67 -9.30
CA ASP A 170 4.23 14.45 -10.48
C ASP A 170 2.72 14.75 -10.48
N GLY A 171 2.33 15.79 -11.23
CA GLY A 171 0.95 16.21 -11.39
C GLY A 171 0.60 17.42 -10.52
N ILE A 172 -0.44 17.32 -9.71
CA ILE A 172 -0.83 18.41 -8.81
C ILE A 172 0.27 18.53 -7.75
N ARG A 173 0.99 19.64 -7.76
CA ARG A 173 2.08 19.89 -6.80
C ARG A 173 1.53 19.85 -5.39
N ALA A 174 1.90 18.83 -4.64
CA ALA A 174 1.93 18.92 -3.21
C ALA A 174 3.09 19.85 -2.87
N GLY A 175 2.78 21.03 -2.40
CA GLY A 175 3.81 21.94 -1.96
C GLY A 175 4.51 21.37 -0.74
N TYR A 176 5.66 20.75 -0.94
CA TYR A 176 6.71 20.78 0.05
C TYR A 176 7.51 22.06 -0.23
N MET A 177 7.31 23.05 0.59
CA MET A 177 8.28 24.09 0.86
C MET A 177 8.72 23.95 2.31
#